data_8344af8a65c456596c465baaa26ffc50
#
_entry.id   8344af8a65c456596c465baaa26ffc50
#
_cell.length_a   1.000
_cell.length_b   1.000
_cell.length_c   1.000
_cell.angle_alpha   90.00
_cell.angle_beta   90.00
_cell.angle_gamma   90.00
#
_symmetry.space_group_name_H-M   'P 1'
#
loop_
_entity.id
_entity.type
_entity.pdbx_description
1 polymer ?
#
loop_
_entity_poly.entity_id
_entity_poly.type
_entity_poly.pdbx_seq_one_letter_code
_entity_poly.pdbx_strand_id
1 'polypeptide(L)'
;MCSSDLDKDIAFQVLLSPMVFTPRQAIGFLAAQDFALVGAHDGYQSIVRRVFNIDSALFGVTLPDVHTLKPSAYSIPTLVAYGSKDVMTAQVEGVEAIVDMALRAGNHDVSIRGYPVANHVLRLGDESETGTPFADQYAADVVDWAVGTAKGLRQTSERVGGVNLYQSIAVPKDLKANRGLTVYGLLLHVFMVFMMVLSLVIAVVALVVKIRAMIRRTGPALGFSHGFGNQLLTLTVTTVATLALFGAGLGQVIMGVVKIAWGGAPPEKPGLMYWSWPVIQVVCTVVVWAWSRVLARLIEVASLRGVIRFPPRKGAIGDVMTGRDPVLASTRLGRVLFWVTAVTMLSVLLMFAFWGLFVY
;
A
#
# COMPACT_ATOMS: atom_id res chain seq x y z
N MET A 1 16.68 -6.20 -21.43
CA MET A 1 17.18 -5.06 -22.24
C MET A 1 17.32 -5.57 -23.65
N CYS A 2 16.60 -4.97 -24.60
CA CYS A 2 16.83 -5.28 -26.00
C CYS A 2 18.11 -4.57 -26.44
N SER A 3 19.06 -5.30 -26.98
CA SER A 3 20.30 -4.71 -27.54
C SER A 3 20.09 -4.12 -28.93
N SER A 4 18.87 -4.10 -29.42
CA SER A 4 18.51 -3.66 -30.77
C SER A 4 18.80 -2.19 -31.08
N ASP A 5 19.00 -1.36 -30.08
CA ASP A 5 19.47 0.04 -30.26
C ASP A 5 20.99 0.17 -30.35
N LEU A 6 21.72 -0.91 -30.09
CA LEU A 6 23.18 -0.94 -30.09
C LEU A 6 23.75 -1.75 -31.24
N ASP A 7 22.99 -2.67 -31.85
CA ASP A 7 23.44 -3.56 -32.93
C ASP A 7 22.59 -3.39 -34.18
N LYS A 8 23.19 -2.84 -35.22
CA LYS A 8 22.55 -2.57 -36.52
C LYS A 8 22.28 -3.83 -37.35
N ASP A 9 22.85 -4.97 -36.94
CA ASP A 9 22.71 -6.24 -37.65
C ASP A 9 21.48 -7.04 -37.20
N ILE A 10 20.72 -6.54 -36.21
CA ILE A 10 19.48 -7.16 -35.78
C ILE A 10 18.35 -6.87 -36.78
N ALA A 11 17.86 -7.92 -37.44
CA ALA A 11 16.85 -7.81 -38.49
C ALA A 11 15.43 -7.68 -37.99
N PHE A 12 15.11 -8.23 -36.83
CA PHE A 12 13.80 -8.20 -36.17
C PHE A 12 13.92 -8.53 -34.67
N GLN A 13 12.86 -8.31 -33.92
CA GLN A 13 12.80 -8.71 -32.50
C GLN A 13 11.49 -9.42 -32.17
N VAL A 14 11.58 -10.34 -31.19
CA VAL A 14 10.43 -11.03 -30.59
C VAL A 14 10.41 -10.73 -29.11
N LEU A 15 9.33 -10.15 -28.63
CA LEU A 15 9.11 -9.74 -27.25
C LEU A 15 8.04 -10.65 -26.63
N LEU A 16 8.45 -11.45 -25.65
CA LEU A 16 7.61 -12.39 -24.95
C LEU A 16 7.24 -11.82 -23.58
N SER A 17 5.97 -11.56 -23.36
CA SER A 17 5.44 -10.93 -22.15
C SER A 17 6.31 -9.76 -21.66
N PRO A 18 6.60 -8.78 -22.54
CA PRO A 18 7.60 -7.77 -22.24
C PRO A 18 7.18 -6.83 -21.13
N MET A 19 8.09 -6.60 -20.18
CA MET A 19 7.94 -5.59 -19.16
C MET A 19 8.40 -4.23 -19.74
N VAL A 20 7.46 -3.36 -20.04
CA VAL A 20 7.73 -2.06 -20.69
C VAL A 20 7.80 -0.88 -19.73
N PHE A 21 7.40 -1.07 -18.49
CA PHE A 21 7.43 -0.05 -17.44
C PHE A 21 8.68 -0.17 -16.58
N THR A 22 9.00 0.88 -15.81
CA THR A 22 10.12 0.82 -14.87
C THR A 22 9.91 -0.33 -13.87
N PRO A 23 10.96 -0.94 -13.33
CA PRO A 23 10.84 -2.02 -12.35
C PRO A 23 9.93 -1.67 -11.18
N ARG A 24 9.98 -0.42 -10.69
CA ARG A 24 9.11 0.08 -9.63
C ARG A 24 7.63 0.06 -10.03
N GLN A 25 7.32 0.54 -11.23
CA GLN A 25 5.95 0.56 -11.76
C GLN A 25 5.44 -0.85 -12.05
N ALA A 26 6.28 -1.71 -12.63
CA ALA A 26 5.90 -3.08 -12.96
C ALA A 26 5.63 -3.93 -11.70
N ILE A 27 6.50 -3.87 -10.69
CA ILE A 27 6.28 -4.58 -9.42
C ILE A 27 5.09 -3.97 -8.66
N GLY A 28 4.95 -2.64 -8.70
CA GLY A 28 3.79 -1.96 -8.12
C GLY A 28 2.48 -2.36 -8.79
N PHE A 29 2.48 -2.53 -10.12
CA PHE A 29 1.35 -3.07 -10.87
C PHE A 29 1.03 -4.51 -10.44
N LEU A 30 2.03 -5.40 -10.44
CA LEU A 30 1.86 -6.80 -10.02
C LEU A 30 1.24 -6.89 -8.62
N ALA A 31 1.78 -6.17 -7.64
CA ALA A 31 1.23 -6.19 -6.29
C ALA A 31 -0.21 -5.65 -6.21
N ALA A 32 -0.53 -4.59 -6.97
CA ALA A 32 -1.89 -4.06 -7.01
C ALA A 32 -2.86 -5.02 -7.74
N GLN A 33 -2.39 -5.70 -8.79
CA GLN A 33 -3.14 -6.74 -9.50
C GLN A 33 -3.46 -7.92 -8.57
N ASP A 34 -2.48 -8.39 -7.81
CA ASP A 34 -2.68 -9.47 -6.83
C ASP A 34 -3.70 -9.07 -5.75
N PHE A 35 -3.65 -7.81 -5.28
CA PHE A 35 -4.64 -7.30 -4.33
C PHE A 35 -6.06 -7.29 -4.93
N ALA A 36 -6.20 -6.95 -6.21
CA ALA A 36 -7.47 -7.03 -6.91
C ALA A 36 -7.96 -8.47 -7.08
N LEU A 37 -7.06 -9.40 -7.46
CA LEU A 37 -7.38 -10.82 -7.65
C LEU A 37 -7.87 -11.50 -6.36
N VAL A 38 -7.31 -11.15 -5.20
CA VAL A 38 -7.81 -11.67 -3.91
C VAL A 38 -9.12 -11.02 -3.46
N GLY A 39 -9.65 -10.05 -4.21
CA GLY A 39 -10.88 -9.35 -3.87
C GLY A 39 -10.70 -8.32 -2.74
N ALA A 40 -9.51 -7.74 -2.61
CA ALA A 40 -9.26 -6.65 -1.68
C ALA A 40 -9.96 -5.36 -2.14
N HIS A 41 -10.52 -4.62 -1.19
CA HIS A 41 -11.10 -3.31 -1.47
C HIS A 41 -10.04 -2.33 -2.03
N ASP A 42 -10.43 -1.42 -2.93
CA ASP A 42 -9.54 -0.45 -3.59
C ASP A 42 -8.70 0.38 -2.59
N GLY A 43 -9.22 0.60 -1.40
CA GLY A 43 -8.48 1.24 -0.33
C GLY A 43 -7.18 0.50 0.05
N TYR A 44 -7.19 -0.82 0.06
CA TYR A 44 -5.96 -1.60 0.28
C TYR A 44 -4.99 -1.48 -0.89
N GLN A 45 -5.46 -1.32 -2.11
CA GLN A 45 -4.61 -1.07 -3.28
C GLN A 45 -3.87 0.28 -3.16
N SER A 46 -4.47 1.29 -2.51
CA SER A 46 -3.81 2.56 -2.23
C SER A 46 -2.57 2.41 -1.35
N ILE A 47 -2.52 1.37 -0.50
CA ILE A 47 -1.36 1.03 0.33
C ILE A 47 -0.18 0.61 -0.54
N VAL A 48 -0.43 -0.17 -1.59
CA VAL A 48 0.60 -0.59 -2.56
C VAL A 48 1.32 0.64 -3.12
N ARG A 49 0.57 1.66 -3.58
CA ARG A 49 1.17 2.91 -4.08
C ARG A 49 2.07 3.59 -3.05
N ARG A 50 1.66 3.62 -1.78
CA ARG A 50 2.46 4.23 -0.70
C ARG A 50 3.72 3.43 -0.41
N VAL A 51 3.65 2.10 -0.39
CA VAL A 51 4.80 1.21 -0.20
C VAL A 51 5.79 1.37 -1.36
N PHE A 52 5.32 1.41 -2.60
CA PHE A 52 6.20 1.56 -3.77
C PHE A 52 6.71 2.99 -4.01
N ASN A 53 6.24 3.98 -3.26
CA ASN A 53 6.84 5.31 -3.17
C ASN A 53 7.98 5.37 -2.12
N ILE A 54 8.25 4.29 -1.40
CA ILE A 54 9.37 4.22 -0.46
C ILE A 54 10.70 4.24 -1.23
N ASP A 55 11.68 5.01 -0.74
CA ASP A 55 13.06 4.94 -1.21
C ASP A 55 13.72 3.68 -0.67
N SER A 56 13.65 2.61 -1.45
CA SER A 56 14.18 1.30 -1.10
C SER A 56 15.71 1.29 -0.92
N ALA A 57 16.42 2.27 -1.48
CA ALA A 57 17.87 2.40 -1.30
C ALA A 57 18.26 2.63 0.17
N LEU A 58 17.37 3.22 0.98
CA LEU A 58 17.57 3.34 2.43
C LEU A 58 17.67 1.98 3.15
N PHE A 59 17.13 0.92 2.53
CA PHE A 59 17.14 -0.45 3.05
C PHE A 59 18.10 -1.36 2.29
N GLY A 60 19.03 -0.78 1.50
CA GLY A 60 20.00 -1.53 0.72
C GLY A 60 19.44 -2.19 -0.55
N VAL A 61 18.20 -1.90 -0.91
CA VAL A 61 17.55 -2.41 -2.13
C VAL A 61 17.47 -1.31 -3.16
N THR A 62 18.18 -1.45 -4.28
CA THR A 62 18.12 -0.47 -5.38
C THR A 62 17.14 -0.96 -6.43
N LEU A 63 16.00 -0.29 -6.56
CA LEU A 63 15.12 -0.45 -7.71
C LEU A 63 15.53 0.59 -8.76
N PRO A 64 16.03 0.17 -9.92
CA PRO A 64 16.40 1.12 -10.96
C PRO A 64 15.12 1.78 -11.51
N ASP A 65 15.02 3.10 -11.39
CA ASP A 65 13.95 3.90 -12.00
C ASP A 65 14.30 4.29 -13.46
N VAL A 66 15.04 3.44 -14.16
CA VAL A 66 15.50 3.73 -15.51
C VAL A 66 14.38 3.47 -16.51
N HIS A 67 13.97 4.49 -17.22
CA HIS A 67 13.19 4.33 -18.44
C HIS A 67 14.06 3.65 -19.49
N THR A 68 13.80 2.37 -19.75
CA THR A 68 14.56 1.56 -20.70
C THR A 68 14.00 1.66 -22.12
N LEU A 69 12.84 2.29 -22.29
CA LEU A 69 12.19 2.40 -23.60
C LEU A 69 12.71 3.60 -24.37
N LYS A 70 13.50 3.32 -25.40
CA LYS A 70 13.90 4.32 -26.41
C LYS A 70 13.19 3.97 -27.71
N PRO A 71 12.63 4.95 -28.45
CA PRO A 71 12.03 4.68 -29.75
C PRO A 71 12.97 3.92 -30.71
N SER A 72 14.26 4.23 -30.68
CA SER A 72 15.27 3.54 -31.50
C SER A 72 15.30 2.02 -31.34
N ALA A 73 14.97 1.52 -30.15
CA ALA A 73 14.90 0.08 -29.90
C ALA A 73 13.71 -0.63 -30.61
N TYR A 74 12.78 0.13 -31.12
CA TYR A 74 11.57 -0.37 -31.80
C TYR A 74 11.54 0.00 -33.28
N SER A 75 12.68 0.36 -33.88
CA SER A 75 12.79 0.74 -35.29
C SER A 75 12.78 -0.43 -36.27
N ILE A 76 12.81 -1.66 -35.79
CA ILE A 76 12.84 -2.90 -36.55
C ILE A 76 11.53 -3.70 -36.41
N PRO A 77 11.21 -4.61 -37.36
CA PRO A 77 10.04 -5.46 -37.24
C PRO A 77 9.93 -6.12 -35.88
N THR A 78 8.77 -6.04 -35.26
CA THR A 78 8.57 -6.45 -33.86
C THR A 78 7.37 -7.39 -33.74
N LEU A 79 7.58 -8.58 -33.16
CA LEU A 79 6.52 -9.47 -32.70
C LEU A 79 6.38 -9.34 -31.17
N VAL A 80 5.16 -9.10 -30.70
CA VAL A 80 4.83 -9.04 -29.28
C VAL A 80 3.87 -10.18 -28.96
N ALA A 81 4.18 -10.98 -27.95
CA ALA A 81 3.34 -12.10 -27.52
C ALA A 81 2.99 -11.98 -26.04
N TYR A 82 1.70 -12.17 -25.71
CA TYR A 82 1.21 -12.21 -24.33
C TYR A 82 0.30 -13.43 -24.12
N GLY A 83 0.33 -13.98 -22.93
CA GLY A 83 -0.65 -14.96 -22.47
C GLY A 83 -1.89 -14.28 -21.89
N SER A 84 -3.09 -14.80 -22.18
CA SER A 84 -4.33 -14.20 -21.67
C SER A 84 -4.53 -14.32 -20.16
N LYS A 85 -3.77 -15.21 -19.51
CA LYS A 85 -3.72 -15.37 -18.05
C LYS A 85 -2.47 -14.76 -17.41
N ASP A 86 -1.68 -14.02 -18.16
CA ASP A 86 -0.53 -13.29 -17.63
C ASP A 86 -1.02 -12.20 -16.67
N VAL A 87 -0.82 -12.41 -15.38
CA VAL A 87 -1.14 -11.46 -14.31
C VAL A 87 0.07 -10.61 -13.90
N MET A 88 1.26 -10.94 -14.42
CA MET A 88 2.52 -10.29 -14.04
C MET A 88 2.78 -9.01 -14.82
N THR A 89 2.23 -8.88 -16.04
CA THR A 89 2.49 -7.73 -16.91
C THR A 89 1.21 -6.99 -17.28
N ALA A 90 1.36 -5.68 -17.46
CA ALA A 90 0.29 -4.81 -17.96
C ALA A 90 0.19 -4.96 -19.49
N GLN A 91 -0.60 -5.90 -19.96
CA GLN A 91 -0.67 -6.30 -21.36
C GLN A 91 -1.16 -5.18 -22.27
N VAL A 92 -2.27 -4.54 -21.90
CA VAL A 92 -2.91 -3.50 -22.75
C VAL A 92 -2.05 -2.26 -22.84
N GLU A 93 -1.72 -1.66 -21.70
CA GLU A 93 -0.86 -0.47 -21.65
C GLU A 93 0.57 -0.77 -22.15
N GLY A 94 1.04 -2.02 -21.99
CA GLY A 94 2.32 -2.47 -22.51
C GLY A 94 2.34 -2.49 -24.04
N VAL A 95 1.29 -3.02 -24.67
CA VAL A 95 1.13 -2.99 -26.13
C VAL A 95 1.02 -1.56 -26.65
N GLU A 96 0.20 -0.73 -26.02
CA GLU A 96 0.06 0.69 -26.38
C GLU A 96 1.42 1.41 -26.35
N ALA A 97 2.21 1.18 -25.30
CA ALA A 97 3.52 1.78 -25.17
C ALA A 97 4.50 1.30 -26.26
N ILE A 98 4.48 0.01 -26.61
CA ILE A 98 5.33 -0.55 -27.67
C ILE A 98 4.95 0.00 -29.04
N VAL A 99 3.65 0.03 -29.35
CA VAL A 99 3.15 0.56 -30.62
C VAL A 99 3.49 2.05 -30.76
N ASP A 100 3.27 2.85 -29.72
CA ASP A 100 3.64 4.27 -29.71
C ASP A 100 5.16 4.48 -29.95
N MET A 101 6.03 3.67 -29.30
CA MET A 101 7.48 3.74 -29.52
C MET A 101 7.87 3.32 -30.93
N ALA A 102 7.26 2.27 -31.46
CA ALA A 102 7.52 1.80 -32.84
C ALA A 102 7.12 2.87 -33.87
N LEU A 103 5.93 3.46 -33.72
CA LEU A 103 5.45 4.53 -34.59
C LEU A 103 6.37 5.76 -34.56
N ARG A 104 6.83 6.16 -33.36
CA ARG A 104 7.82 7.25 -33.22
C ARG A 104 9.17 6.92 -33.88
N ALA A 105 9.51 5.64 -33.97
CA ALA A 105 10.69 5.16 -34.67
C ALA A 105 10.49 5.01 -36.19
N GLY A 106 9.28 5.26 -36.69
CA GLY A 106 8.92 5.05 -38.09
C GLY A 106 8.68 3.58 -38.45
N ASN A 107 8.55 2.70 -37.47
CA ASN A 107 8.27 1.28 -37.66
C ASN A 107 6.75 1.01 -37.58
N HIS A 108 6.18 0.58 -38.70
CA HIS A 108 4.78 0.15 -38.80
C HIS A 108 4.62 -1.38 -38.81
N ASP A 109 5.74 -2.11 -38.79
CA ASP A 109 5.77 -3.59 -38.84
C ASP A 109 5.76 -4.16 -37.42
N VAL A 110 4.60 -4.06 -36.76
CA VAL A 110 4.38 -4.57 -35.41
C VAL A 110 3.27 -5.63 -35.43
N SER A 111 3.58 -6.83 -34.99
CA SER A 111 2.62 -7.93 -34.81
C SER A 111 2.39 -8.19 -33.34
N ILE A 112 1.15 -8.27 -32.92
CA ILE A 112 0.74 -8.54 -31.54
C ILE A 112 -0.07 -9.84 -31.52
N ARG A 113 0.32 -10.77 -30.63
CA ARG A 113 -0.32 -12.06 -30.48
C ARG A 113 -0.76 -12.29 -29.03
N GLY A 114 -2.07 -12.53 -28.84
CA GLY A 114 -2.63 -12.99 -27.57
C GLY A 114 -2.85 -14.51 -27.60
N TYR A 115 -2.26 -15.25 -26.66
CA TYR A 115 -2.42 -16.69 -26.56
C TYR A 115 -3.46 -17.08 -25.48
N PRO A 116 -4.50 -17.89 -25.82
CA PRO A 116 -5.53 -18.26 -24.88
C PRO A 116 -4.99 -19.16 -23.77
N VAL A 117 -5.50 -18.98 -22.56
CA VAL A 117 -5.18 -19.81 -21.38
C VAL A 117 -3.68 -19.90 -21.06
N ALA A 118 -2.87 -19.01 -21.61
CA ALA A 118 -1.43 -18.97 -21.39
C ALA A 118 -1.06 -17.98 -20.29
N ASN A 119 -0.06 -18.36 -19.47
CA ASN A 119 0.52 -17.55 -18.40
C ASN A 119 1.65 -16.64 -18.92
N HIS A 120 2.37 -15.99 -18.01
CA HIS A 120 3.47 -15.06 -18.31
C HIS A 120 4.59 -15.67 -19.17
N VAL A 121 4.90 -16.96 -18.99
CA VAL A 121 5.91 -17.66 -19.77
C VAL A 121 5.33 -18.40 -20.99
N LEU A 122 4.11 -18.04 -21.39
CA LEU A 122 3.37 -18.60 -22.53
C LEU A 122 3.14 -20.11 -22.43
N ARG A 123 3.03 -20.64 -21.21
CA ARG A 123 2.57 -21.99 -20.92
C ARG A 123 1.10 -22.01 -20.57
N LEU A 124 0.43 -23.14 -20.81
CA LEU A 124 -0.97 -23.31 -20.45
C LEU A 124 -1.14 -23.38 -18.93
N GLY A 125 -2.20 -22.75 -18.42
CA GLY A 125 -2.54 -22.73 -17.01
C GLY A 125 -2.13 -21.45 -16.28
N ASP A 126 -2.17 -21.49 -14.97
CA ASP A 126 -1.84 -20.36 -14.11
C ASP A 126 -0.32 -20.26 -13.86
N GLU A 127 0.15 -19.13 -13.32
CA GLU A 127 1.57 -18.89 -13.03
C GLU A 127 2.19 -19.93 -12.08
N SER A 128 1.37 -20.58 -11.27
CA SER A 128 1.78 -21.58 -10.30
C SER A 128 1.98 -22.99 -10.89
N GLU A 129 1.44 -23.22 -12.08
CA GLU A 129 1.56 -24.54 -12.73
C GLU A 129 2.90 -24.66 -13.44
N THR A 130 3.72 -25.59 -12.98
CA THR A 130 5.04 -25.85 -13.57
C THR A 130 5.00 -27.07 -14.51
N GLY A 131 5.78 -27.02 -15.59
CA GLY A 131 5.92 -28.16 -16.50
C GLY A 131 4.76 -28.35 -17.49
N THR A 132 3.80 -27.45 -17.52
CA THR A 132 2.70 -27.47 -18.51
C THR A 132 3.23 -27.21 -19.93
N PRO A 133 2.53 -27.68 -20.98
CA PRO A 133 2.93 -27.43 -22.36
C PRO A 133 2.85 -25.92 -22.68
N PHE A 134 3.56 -25.50 -23.71
CA PHE A 134 3.38 -24.18 -24.28
C PHE A 134 1.98 -24.00 -24.88
N ALA A 135 1.53 -22.77 -24.94
CA ALA A 135 0.27 -22.42 -25.60
C ALA A 135 0.24 -22.96 -27.05
N ASP A 136 -0.92 -23.36 -27.47
CA ASP A 136 -1.12 -23.92 -28.81
C ASP A 136 -0.58 -23.01 -29.90
N GLN A 137 0.19 -23.59 -30.80
CA GLN A 137 0.83 -22.93 -31.97
C GLN A 137 1.86 -21.84 -31.61
N TYR A 138 2.10 -21.52 -30.34
CA TYR A 138 3.04 -20.47 -29.96
C TYR A 138 4.42 -20.60 -30.66
N ALA A 139 5.02 -21.77 -30.57
CA ALA A 139 6.35 -21.99 -31.16
C ALA A 139 6.32 -21.91 -32.71
N ALA A 140 5.28 -22.45 -33.35
CA ALA A 140 5.11 -22.37 -34.79
C ALA A 140 4.88 -20.92 -35.26
N ASP A 141 4.01 -20.19 -34.59
CA ASP A 141 3.72 -18.76 -34.89
C ASP A 141 4.99 -17.89 -34.83
N VAL A 142 5.80 -18.08 -33.80
CA VAL A 142 7.07 -17.32 -33.65
C VAL A 142 8.05 -17.67 -34.76
N VAL A 143 8.20 -18.96 -35.08
CA VAL A 143 9.11 -19.42 -36.15
C VAL A 143 8.64 -18.95 -37.50
N ASP A 144 7.35 -19.11 -37.83
CA ASP A 144 6.78 -18.72 -39.13
C ASP A 144 6.87 -17.19 -39.33
N TRP A 145 6.58 -16.41 -38.28
CA TRP A 145 6.73 -14.97 -38.32
C TRP A 145 8.21 -14.57 -38.55
N ALA A 146 9.14 -15.17 -37.80
CA ALA A 146 10.57 -14.87 -37.92
C ALA A 146 11.11 -15.22 -39.30
N VAL A 147 10.78 -16.43 -39.83
CA VAL A 147 11.15 -16.87 -41.18
C VAL A 147 10.57 -15.97 -42.26
N GLY A 148 9.30 -15.59 -42.13
CA GLY A 148 8.61 -14.67 -43.05
C GLY A 148 9.33 -13.29 -43.08
N THR A 149 9.60 -12.76 -41.91
CA THR A 149 10.28 -11.45 -41.76
C THR A 149 11.72 -11.48 -42.31
N ALA A 150 12.47 -12.57 -42.03
CA ALA A 150 13.81 -12.76 -42.57
C ALA A 150 13.79 -12.88 -44.11
N LYS A 151 12.72 -13.42 -44.72
CA LYS A 151 12.52 -13.48 -46.16
C LYS A 151 12.02 -12.17 -46.79
N GLY A 152 11.89 -11.11 -46.00
CA GLY A 152 11.52 -9.80 -46.48
C GLY A 152 9.99 -9.51 -46.45
N LEU A 153 9.19 -10.39 -45.86
CA LEU A 153 7.77 -10.04 -45.61
C LEU A 153 7.71 -8.89 -44.61
N ARG A 154 6.98 -7.84 -44.98
CA ARG A 154 6.83 -6.63 -44.18
C ARG A 154 5.34 -6.28 -44.04
N GLN A 155 4.98 -5.68 -42.94
CA GLN A 155 3.67 -5.13 -42.70
C GLN A 155 3.72 -3.60 -42.79
N THR A 156 2.63 -3.01 -43.22
CA THR A 156 2.50 -1.55 -43.36
C THR A 156 1.66 -0.93 -42.25
N SER A 157 1.13 -1.77 -41.35
CA SER A 157 0.39 -1.36 -40.17
C SER A 157 0.50 -2.43 -39.09
N GLU A 158 0.23 -2.07 -37.85
CA GLU A 158 0.15 -3.01 -36.74
C GLU A 158 -0.92 -4.07 -36.98
N ARG A 159 -0.66 -5.29 -36.57
CA ARG A 159 -1.60 -6.41 -36.60
C ARG A 159 -1.79 -7.02 -35.22
N VAL A 160 -3.04 -7.18 -34.83
CA VAL A 160 -3.43 -7.87 -33.60
C VAL A 160 -4.09 -9.18 -33.98
N GLY A 161 -3.63 -10.29 -33.40
CA GLY A 161 -4.17 -11.61 -33.63
C GLY A 161 -4.26 -12.43 -32.34
N GLY A 162 -5.07 -13.49 -32.37
CA GLY A 162 -5.33 -14.34 -31.21
C GLY A 162 -6.46 -13.83 -30.34
N VAL A 163 -6.37 -14.05 -29.01
CA VAL A 163 -7.37 -13.58 -28.04
C VAL A 163 -7.17 -12.13 -27.66
N ASN A 164 -8.26 -11.49 -27.24
CA ASN A 164 -8.19 -10.14 -26.70
C ASN A 164 -7.31 -10.10 -25.45
N LEU A 165 -6.47 -9.08 -25.38
CA LEU A 165 -5.70 -8.77 -24.18
C LEU A 165 -6.62 -8.09 -23.18
N TYR A 166 -6.41 -8.38 -21.91
CA TYR A 166 -7.19 -7.84 -20.80
C TYR A 166 -6.27 -7.30 -19.71
N GLN A 167 -6.64 -6.17 -19.14
CA GLN A 167 -5.95 -5.56 -18.02
C GLN A 167 -6.98 -4.99 -17.05
N SER A 168 -6.98 -5.48 -15.82
CA SER A 168 -8.00 -5.14 -14.81
C SER A 168 -7.74 -3.82 -14.10
N ILE A 169 -6.48 -3.40 -14.02
CA ILE A 169 -6.06 -2.17 -13.34
C ILE A 169 -5.07 -1.38 -14.18
N ALA A 170 -5.04 -0.07 -14.00
CA ALA A 170 -4.05 0.77 -14.67
C ALA A 170 -2.66 0.67 -14.02
N VAL A 171 -1.61 0.83 -14.82
CA VAL A 171 -0.24 0.91 -14.32
C VAL A 171 -0.06 2.16 -13.46
N PRO A 172 0.47 2.05 -12.23
CA PRO A 172 0.72 3.20 -11.38
C PRO A 172 1.95 4.00 -11.87
N LYS A 173 1.75 4.85 -12.89
CA LYS A 173 2.82 5.62 -13.55
C LYS A 173 3.39 6.75 -12.68
N ASP A 174 2.74 7.07 -11.57
CA ASP A 174 3.11 8.13 -10.63
C ASP A 174 4.07 7.69 -9.52
N LEU A 175 4.46 6.42 -9.49
CA LEU A 175 5.37 5.89 -8.48
C LEU A 175 6.77 6.48 -8.62
N LYS A 176 7.27 7.10 -7.54
CA LYS A 176 8.61 7.70 -7.45
C LYS A 176 9.23 7.43 -6.09
N ALA A 177 10.54 7.17 -6.06
CA ALA A 177 11.27 7.08 -4.80
C ALA A 177 11.22 8.42 -4.05
N ASN A 178 10.62 8.42 -2.86
CA ASN A 178 10.50 9.61 -2.03
C ASN A 178 11.17 9.42 -0.67
N ARG A 179 12.43 9.87 -0.59
CA ARG A 179 13.24 9.73 0.62
C ARG A 179 12.67 10.46 1.82
N GLY A 180 12.15 11.68 1.61
CA GLY A 180 11.57 12.48 2.69
C GLY A 180 10.36 11.79 3.31
N LEU A 181 9.41 11.33 2.48
CA LEU A 181 8.24 10.61 2.94
C LEU A 181 8.61 9.30 3.65
N THR A 182 9.62 8.58 3.13
CA THR A 182 10.12 7.33 3.72
C THR A 182 10.71 7.57 5.11
N VAL A 183 11.55 8.60 5.29
CA VAL A 183 12.14 8.93 6.58
C VAL A 183 11.07 9.34 7.59
N TYR A 184 10.14 10.23 7.21
CA TYR A 184 9.03 10.62 8.08
C TYR A 184 8.11 9.43 8.42
N GLY A 185 7.78 8.60 7.42
CA GLY A 185 7.00 7.40 7.64
C GLY A 185 7.67 6.45 8.63
N LEU A 186 8.95 6.16 8.44
CA LEU A 186 9.73 5.30 9.34
C LEU A 186 9.75 5.84 10.77
N LEU A 187 10.10 7.12 10.93
CA LEU A 187 10.14 7.76 12.25
C LEU A 187 8.77 7.73 12.94
N LEU A 188 7.69 8.00 12.20
CA LEU A 188 6.33 7.93 12.72
C LEU A 188 5.99 6.53 13.23
N HIS A 189 6.30 5.48 12.45
CA HIS A 189 5.99 4.10 12.85
C HIS A 189 6.83 3.64 14.04
N VAL A 190 8.13 3.94 14.05
CA VAL A 190 9.02 3.61 15.18
C VAL A 190 8.56 4.32 16.45
N PHE A 191 8.22 5.61 16.36
CA PHE A 191 7.70 6.40 17.48
C PHE A 191 6.36 5.83 17.96
N MET A 192 5.44 5.50 17.05
CA MET A 192 4.15 4.91 17.37
C MET A 192 4.32 3.58 18.12
N VAL A 193 5.15 2.66 17.61
CA VAL A 193 5.38 1.36 18.25
C VAL A 193 5.99 1.55 19.65
N PHE A 194 6.99 2.43 19.78
CA PHE A 194 7.58 2.77 21.08
C PHE A 194 6.51 3.28 22.07
N MET A 195 5.68 4.22 21.65
CA MET A 195 4.62 4.79 22.47
C MET A 195 3.53 3.77 22.81
N MET A 196 3.20 2.84 21.90
CA MET A 196 2.25 1.75 22.17
C MET A 196 2.80 0.82 23.28
N VAL A 197 4.06 0.42 23.21
CA VAL A 197 4.69 -0.42 24.24
C VAL A 197 4.73 0.33 25.57
N LEU A 198 5.14 1.59 25.57
CA LEU A 198 5.17 2.42 26.78
C LEU A 198 3.77 2.58 27.39
N SER A 199 2.76 2.85 26.57
CA SER A 199 1.37 2.98 27.01
C SER A 199 0.85 1.66 27.62
N LEU A 200 1.17 0.53 26.99
CA LEU A 200 0.80 -0.79 27.52
C LEU A 200 1.44 -1.06 28.90
N VAL A 201 2.72 -0.80 29.04
CA VAL A 201 3.42 -0.96 30.34
C VAL A 201 2.77 -0.09 31.42
N ILE A 202 2.52 1.18 31.12
CA ILE A 202 1.88 2.10 32.08
C ILE A 202 0.45 1.66 32.40
N ALA A 203 -0.30 1.17 31.41
CA ALA A 203 -1.66 0.66 31.60
C ALA A 203 -1.67 -0.57 32.52
N VAL A 204 -0.71 -1.50 32.35
CA VAL A 204 -0.55 -2.67 33.24
C VAL A 204 -0.23 -2.22 34.66
N VAL A 205 0.73 -1.30 34.83
CA VAL A 205 1.05 -0.75 36.18
C VAL A 205 -0.18 -0.07 36.80
N ALA A 206 -0.90 0.73 36.02
CA ALA A 206 -2.13 1.40 36.48
C ALA A 206 -3.21 0.39 36.89
N LEU A 207 -3.37 -0.70 36.13
CA LEU A 207 -4.31 -1.79 36.47
C LEU A 207 -3.92 -2.47 37.77
N VAL A 208 -2.66 -2.83 37.96
CA VAL A 208 -2.16 -3.46 39.20
C VAL A 208 -2.38 -2.54 40.40
N VAL A 209 -2.04 -1.25 40.26
CA VAL A 209 -2.25 -0.26 41.33
C VAL A 209 -3.74 -0.09 41.64
N LYS A 210 -4.61 -0.06 40.61
CA LYS A 210 -6.07 0.02 40.78
C LYS A 210 -6.61 -1.20 41.52
N ILE A 211 -6.21 -2.42 41.14
CA ILE A 211 -6.61 -3.66 41.81
C ILE A 211 -6.16 -3.66 43.28
N ARG A 212 -4.89 -3.29 43.53
CA ARG A 212 -4.37 -3.19 44.90
C ARG A 212 -5.13 -2.18 45.74
N ALA A 213 -5.45 -1.00 45.20
CA ALA A 213 -6.22 0.04 45.88
C ALA A 213 -7.66 -0.45 46.20
N MET A 214 -8.27 -1.19 45.28
CA MET A 214 -9.59 -1.78 45.47
C MET A 214 -9.58 -2.83 46.60
N ILE A 215 -8.59 -3.73 46.61
CA ILE A 215 -8.45 -4.75 47.66
C ILE A 215 -8.19 -4.11 49.04
N ARG A 216 -7.30 -3.10 49.07
CA ARG A 216 -6.91 -2.40 50.31
C ARG A 216 -7.90 -1.33 50.76
N ARG A 217 -8.96 -1.07 49.97
CA ARG A 217 -9.97 0.01 50.19
C ARG A 217 -9.31 1.39 50.38
N THR A 218 -8.14 1.61 49.80
CA THR A 218 -7.48 2.90 49.73
C THR A 218 -8.08 3.73 48.60
N GLY A 219 -8.23 5.02 48.76
CA GLY A 219 -8.90 5.91 47.81
C GLY A 219 -8.63 5.74 46.30
N PRO A 220 -9.09 6.63 45.41
CA PRO A 220 -9.07 6.43 43.96
C PRO A 220 -7.64 6.33 43.42
N ALA A 221 -7.26 5.18 42.88
CA ALA A 221 -5.90 4.88 42.42
C ALA A 221 -5.40 5.79 41.28
N LEU A 222 -6.27 6.15 40.34
CA LEU A 222 -5.93 6.97 39.17
C LEU A 222 -6.43 8.43 39.32
N GLY A 223 -7.47 8.66 40.10
CA GLY A 223 -7.99 9.98 40.43
C GLY A 223 -8.36 10.86 39.23
N PHE A 224 -8.83 10.26 38.13
CA PHE A 224 -9.33 11.03 37.00
C PHE A 224 -10.48 11.95 37.41
N SER A 225 -10.47 13.20 36.98
CA SER A 225 -11.61 14.08 37.15
C SER A 225 -12.79 13.59 36.31
N HIS A 226 -14.02 14.06 36.71
CA HIS A 226 -15.25 13.55 36.10
C HIS A 226 -15.26 13.61 34.58
N GLY A 227 -15.48 12.48 33.92
CA GLY A 227 -15.59 12.33 32.46
C GLY A 227 -14.27 12.03 31.73
N PHE A 228 -13.09 12.41 32.25
CA PHE A 228 -11.81 12.18 31.52
C PHE A 228 -11.48 10.71 31.34
N GLY A 229 -11.71 9.89 32.35
CA GLY A 229 -11.44 8.45 32.26
C GLY A 229 -12.28 7.79 31.16
N ASN A 230 -13.55 8.13 31.05
CA ASN A 230 -14.45 7.58 30.02
C ASN A 230 -14.07 8.08 28.62
N GLN A 231 -13.70 9.37 28.47
CA GLN A 231 -13.25 9.91 27.19
C GLN A 231 -11.97 9.26 26.72
N LEU A 232 -10.98 9.08 27.62
CA LEU A 232 -9.74 8.39 27.32
C LEU A 232 -9.99 6.92 26.94
N LEU A 233 -10.89 6.25 27.66
CA LEU A 233 -11.28 4.86 27.35
C LEU A 233 -11.94 4.77 25.97
N THR A 234 -12.92 5.64 25.68
CA THR A 234 -13.56 5.68 24.35
C THR A 234 -12.55 5.89 23.24
N LEU A 235 -11.67 6.87 23.40
CA LEU A 235 -10.60 7.14 22.44
C LEU A 235 -9.71 5.91 22.25
N THR A 236 -9.28 5.28 23.32
CA THR A 236 -8.41 4.11 23.26
C THR A 236 -9.11 2.93 22.59
N VAL A 237 -10.34 2.62 22.98
CA VAL A 237 -11.09 1.48 22.40
C VAL A 237 -11.34 1.68 20.92
N THR A 238 -11.81 2.85 20.51
CA THR A 238 -12.08 3.14 19.08
C THR A 238 -10.81 3.09 18.25
N THR A 239 -9.71 3.67 18.74
CA THR A 239 -8.41 3.68 18.02
C THR A 239 -7.83 2.27 17.90
N VAL A 240 -7.83 1.49 19.00
CA VAL A 240 -7.30 0.11 18.98
C VAL A 240 -8.18 -0.80 18.13
N ALA A 241 -9.52 -0.65 18.17
CA ALA A 241 -10.41 -1.41 17.31
C ALA A 241 -10.18 -1.11 15.82
N THR A 242 -9.97 0.15 15.47
CA THR A 242 -9.61 0.54 14.10
C THR A 242 -8.29 -0.08 13.65
N LEU A 243 -7.25 -0.01 14.50
CA LEU A 243 -5.95 -0.60 14.22
C LEU A 243 -6.03 -2.13 14.05
N ALA A 244 -6.78 -2.80 14.91
CA ALA A 244 -6.99 -4.24 14.84
C ALA A 244 -7.74 -4.65 13.56
N LEU A 245 -8.79 -3.92 13.19
CA LEU A 245 -9.55 -4.17 11.97
C LEU A 245 -8.69 -3.94 10.72
N PHE A 246 -7.90 -2.87 10.69
CA PHE A 246 -6.95 -2.59 9.62
C PHE A 246 -5.89 -3.70 9.50
N GLY A 247 -5.28 -4.09 10.61
CA GLY A 247 -4.28 -5.16 10.64
C GLY A 247 -4.86 -6.51 10.21
N ALA A 248 -6.07 -6.84 10.63
CA ALA A 248 -6.74 -8.08 10.24
C ALA A 248 -7.09 -8.09 8.74
N GLY A 249 -7.63 -6.99 8.21
CA GLY A 249 -7.95 -6.85 6.79
C GLY A 249 -6.70 -6.94 5.91
N LEU A 250 -5.66 -6.18 6.24
CA LEU A 250 -4.38 -6.22 5.52
C LEU A 250 -3.70 -7.60 5.62
N GLY A 251 -3.74 -8.22 6.80
CA GLY A 251 -3.23 -9.59 6.99
C GLY A 251 -3.94 -10.61 6.12
N GLN A 252 -5.26 -10.49 5.96
CA GLN A 252 -6.01 -11.37 5.06
C GLN A 252 -5.64 -11.14 3.58
N VAL A 253 -5.44 -9.88 3.17
CA VAL A 253 -4.95 -9.57 1.81
C VAL A 253 -3.60 -10.22 1.57
N ILE A 254 -2.64 -10.01 2.46
CA ILE A 254 -1.28 -10.58 2.34
C ILE A 254 -1.33 -12.12 2.28
N MET A 255 -2.11 -12.75 3.16
CA MET A 255 -2.26 -14.21 3.14
C MET A 255 -2.91 -14.71 1.84
N GLY A 256 -3.87 -13.98 1.30
CA GLY A 256 -4.49 -14.28 0.01
C GLY A 256 -3.49 -14.21 -1.13
N VAL A 257 -2.70 -13.15 -1.20
CA VAL A 257 -1.63 -12.97 -2.21
C VAL A 257 -0.57 -14.07 -2.10
N VAL A 258 -0.11 -14.37 -0.87
CA VAL A 258 0.84 -15.49 -0.65
C VAL A 258 0.24 -16.82 -1.12
N LYS A 259 -1.04 -17.06 -0.87
CA LYS A 259 -1.72 -18.28 -1.33
C LYS A 259 -1.74 -18.35 -2.87
N ILE A 260 -2.05 -17.26 -3.58
CA ILE A 260 -2.00 -17.21 -5.05
C ILE A 260 -0.58 -17.48 -5.55
N ALA A 261 0.42 -16.82 -4.96
CA ALA A 261 1.83 -16.99 -5.32
C ALA A 261 2.32 -18.46 -5.13
N TRP A 262 1.67 -19.21 -4.25
CA TRP A 262 1.92 -20.66 -4.01
C TRP A 262 0.97 -21.57 -4.79
N GLY A 263 0.23 -21.05 -5.76
CA GLY A 263 -0.63 -21.83 -6.65
C GLY A 263 -2.03 -22.11 -6.13
N GLY A 264 -2.46 -21.42 -5.09
CA GLY A 264 -3.83 -21.53 -4.62
C GLY A 264 -4.78 -20.66 -5.43
N ALA A 265 -6.01 -21.13 -5.62
CA ALA A 265 -7.05 -20.34 -6.27
C ALA A 265 -7.39 -19.07 -5.44
N PRO A 266 -7.75 -17.96 -6.10
CA PRO A 266 -8.28 -16.77 -5.43
C PRO A 266 -9.57 -17.11 -4.66
N PRO A 267 -9.93 -16.33 -3.63
CA PRO A 267 -11.12 -16.59 -2.85
C PRO A 267 -12.39 -16.39 -3.70
N GLU A 268 -13.33 -17.34 -3.64
CA GLU A 268 -14.59 -17.28 -4.39
C GLU A 268 -15.55 -16.16 -3.91
N LYS A 269 -15.41 -15.71 -2.66
CA LYS A 269 -16.29 -14.71 -2.04
C LYS A 269 -15.50 -13.62 -1.36
N PRO A 270 -16.01 -12.38 -1.43
CA PRO A 270 -15.41 -11.27 -0.70
C PRO A 270 -15.33 -11.57 0.82
N GLY A 271 -14.12 -11.47 1.36
CA GLY A 271 -13.87 -11.67 2.80
C GLY A 271 -13.79 -10.37 3.57
N LEU A 272 -13.20 -10.46 4.77
CA LEU A 272 -12.93 -9.30 5.64
C LEU A 272 -12.16 -8.20 4.90
N MET A 273 -11.22 -8.55 4.04
CA MET A 273 -10.41 -7.62 3.25
C MET A 273 -11.21 -6.76 2.26
N TYR A 274 -12.44 -7.13 1.93
CA TYR A 274 -13.30 -6.33 1.07
C TYR A 274 -14.11 -5.33 1.88
N TRP A 275 -14.90 -5.80 2.86
CA TRP A 275 -15.85 -4.95 3.58
C TRP A 275 -15.24 -4.21 4.79
N SER A 276 -14.05 -4.64 5.27
CA SER A 276 -13.40 -3.97 6.40
C SER A 276 -13.00 -2.53 6.10
N TRP A 277 -12.62 -2.21 4.85
CA TRP A 277 -12.18 -0.86 4.51
C TRP A 277 -13.25 0.22 4.72
N PRO A 278 -14.50 0.09 4.22
CA PRO A 278 -15.56 1.04 4.53
C PRO A 278 -15.84 1.16 6.04
N VAL A 279 -15.78 0.04 6.76
CA VAL A 279 -15.95 0.04 8.22
C VAL A 279 -14.80 0.80 8.91
N ILE A 280 -13.55 0.58 8.48
CA ILE A 280 -12.38 1.33 8.98
C ILE A 280 -12.59 2.83 8.79
N GLN A 281 -13.05 3.28 7.63
CA GLN A 281 -13.29 4.69 7.35
C GLN A 281 -14.33 5.30 8.31
N VAL A 282 -15.43 4.58 8.55
CA VAL A 282 -16.47 5.00 9.52
C VAL A 282 -15.88 5.07 10.93
N VAL A 283 -15.16 4.03 11.36
CA VAL A 283 -14.58 3.99 12.72
C VAL A 283 -13.47 5.03 12.88
N CYS A 284 -12.68 5.31 11.85
CA CYS A 284 -11.73 6.44 11.84
C CYS A 284 -12.44 7.78 12.10
N THR A 285 -13.63 7.99 11.52
CA THR A 285 -14.43 9.19 11.80
C THR A 285 -14.84 9.25 13.26
N VAL A 286 -15.21 8.10 13.86
CA VAL A 286 -15.52 8.01 15.29
C VAL A 286 -14.27 8.30 16.14
N VAL A 287 -13.09 7.88 15.74
CA VAL A 287 -11.81 8.23 16.41
C VAL A 287 -11.59 9.73 16.40
N VAL A 288 -11.81 10.40 15.26
CA VAL A 288 -11.72 11.88 15.17
C VAL A 288 -12.72 12.56 16.11
N TRP A 289 -13.96 12.07 16.14
CA TRP A 289 -14.97 12.56 17.09
C TRP A 289 -14.54 12.33 18.55
N ALA A 290 -14.00 11.16 18.90
CA ALA A 290 -13.50 10.90 20.24
C ALA A 290 -12.34 11.85 20.61
N TRP A 291 -11.46 12.15 19.66
CA TRP A 291 -10.41 13.15 19.82
C TRP A 291 -10.96 14.56 20.03
N SER A 292 -11.99 14.96 19.28
CA SER A 292 -12.61 16.28 19.45
C SER A 292 -13.16 16.49 20.85
N ARG A 293 -13.70 15.45 21.47
CA ARG A 293 -14.19 15.49 22.86
C ARG A 293 -13.06 15.64 23.89
N VAL A 294 -11.95 14.92 23.67
CA VAL A 294 -10.76 15.04 24.53
C VAL A 294 -10.16 16.44 24.39
N LEU A 295 -10.04 16.94 23.16
CA LEU A 295 -9.49 18.29 22.89
C LEU A 295 -10.40 19.40 23.48
N ALA A 296 -11.71 19.29 23.28
CA ALA A 296 -12.65 20.25 23.86
C ALA A 296 -12.49 20.36 25.38
N ARG A 297 -12.32 19.21 26.05
CA ARG A 297 -12.11 19.16 27.49
C ARG A 297 -10.73 19.70 27.89
N LEU A 298 -9.68 19.43 27.12
CA LEU A 298 -8.35 20.02 27.33
C LEU A 298 -8.36 21.55 27.15
N ILE A 299 -9.10 22.06 26.17
CA ILE A 299 -9.28 23.49 25.92
C ILE A 299 -10.01 24.13 27.11
N GLU A 300 -11.07 23.49 27.60
CA GLU A 300 -11.77 23.97 28.81
C GLU A 300 -10.83 24.09 30.02
N VAL A 301 -10.04 23.05 30.26
CA VAL A 301 -9.03 23.04 31.33
C VAL A 301 -7.99 24.15 31.11
N ALA A 302 -7.49 24.30 29.91
CA ALA A 302 -6.50 25.32 29.54
C ALA A 302 -7.06 26.74 29.69
N SER A 303 -8.34 26.94 29.35
CA SER A 303 -9.04 28.21 29.51
C SER A 303 -9.23 28.58 31.01
N LEU A 304 -9.70 27.64 31.80
CA LEU A 304 -9.87 27.83 33.25
C LEU A 304 -8.54 28.15 33.95
N ARG A 305 -7.43 27.65 33.42
CA ARG A 305 -6.07 27.90 33.92
C ARG A 305 -5.41 29.17 33.38
N GLY A 306 -6.05 29.88 32.46
CA GLY A 306 -5.52 31.07 31.83
C GLY A 306 -4.35 30.79 30.87
N VAL A 307 -4.19 29.54 30.37
CA VAL A 307 -3.22 29.19 29.33
C VAL A 307 -3.57 29.83 27.99
N ILE A 308 -4.88 29.92 27.68
CA ILE A 308 -5.40 30.50 26.42
C ILE A 308 -5.62 32.03 26.56
N ARG A 309 -5.40 32.61 27.73
CA ARG A 309 -5.42 34.07 27.90
C ARG A 309 -4.20 34.70 27.22
N PHE A 310 -4.41 35.85 26.61
CA PHE A 310 -3.29 36.62 26.04
C PHE A 310 -3.05 37.90 26.87
N PRO A 311 -1.87 38.11 27.49
CA PRO A 311 -0.77 37.14 27.58
C PRO A 311 -1.10 35.96 28.52
N PRO A 312 -0.56 34.76 28.27
CA PRO A 312 -0.82 33.60 29.12
C PRO A 312 -0.27 33.83 30.52
N ARG A 313 -0.97 33.26 31.53
CA ARG A 313 -0.49 33.31 32.91
C ARG A 313 0.89 32.65 33.02
N LYS A 314 1.86 33.27 33.68
CA LYS A 314 3.17 32.65 33.95
C LYS A 314 2.97 31.28 34.66
N GLY A 315 3.59 30.23 34.12
CA GLY A 315 3.51 28.87 34.66
C GLY A 315 2.23 28.11 34.29
N ALA A 316 1.24 28.71 33.62
CA ALA A 316 -0.03 28.04 33.28
C ALA A 316 0.15 26.75 32.49
N ILE A 317 1.07 26.70 31.50
CA ILE A 317 1.38 25.50 30.71
C ILE A 317 1.96 24.41 31.64
N GLY A 318 2.93 24.75 32.50
CA GLY A 318 3.51 23.81 33.46
C GLY A 318 2.45 23.28 34.46
N ASP A 319 1.51 24.10 34.92
CA ASP A 319 0.44 23.70 35.81
C ASP A 319 -0.56 22.74 35.14
N VAL A 320 -0.88 22.95 33.85
CA VAL A 320 -1.70 22.02 33.07
C VAL A 320 -0.96 20.69 32.85
N MET A 321 0.30 20.75 32.42
CA MET A 321 1.11 19.55 32.16
C MET A 321 1.36 18.73 33.44
N THR A 322 1.61 19.40 34.56
CA THR A 322 1.85 18.73 35.86
C THR A 322 0.56 18.40 36.61
N GLY A 323 -0.58 18.93 36.17
CA GLY A 323 -1.89 18.71 36.79
C GLY A 323 -1.90 19.08 38.29
N ARG A 324 -1.28 20.20 38.66
CA ARG A 324 -1.21 20.66 40.06
C ARG A 324 -2.58 20.87 40.68
N ASP A 325 -3.56 21.29 39.90
CA ASP A 325 -4.96 21.26 40.33
C ASP A 325 -5.67 20.05 39.72
N PRO A 326 -6.66 19.43 40.38
CA PRO A 326 -7.24 18.14 40.01
C PRO A 326 -8.18 18.25 38.80
N VAL A 327 -7.67 18.71 37.64
CA VAL A 327 -8.47 18.91 36.46
C VAL A 327 -8.33 17.76 35.47
N LEU A 328 -7.18 17.12 35.41
CA LEU A 328 -6.96 15.88 34.63
C LEU A 328 -7.06 14.65 35.51
N ALA A 329 -6.18 14.58 36.50
CA ALA A 329 -6.16 13.50 37.49
C ALA A 329 -5.46 13.99 38.76
N SER A 330 -5.96 13.56 39.94
CA SER A 330 -5.37 13.89 41.25
C SER A 330 -4.06 13.16 41.51
N THR A 331 -3.87 11.99 40.94
CA THR A 331 -2.65 11.17 41.13
C THR A 331 -1.62 11.38 40.01
N ARG A 332 -0.31 11.21 40.35
CA ARG A 332 0.78 11.26 39.34
C ARG A 332 0.60 10.17 38.29
N LEU A 333 0.24 8.96 38.71
CA LEU A 333 0.02 7.82 37.81
C LEU A 333 -1.12 8.10 36.82
N GLY A 334 -2.25 8.66 37.28
CA GLY A 334 -3.35 9.02 36.40
C GLY A 334 -2.97 10.07 35.35
N ARG A 335 -2.14 11.06 35.72
CA ARG A 335 -1.63 12.07 34.78
C ARG A 335 -0.69 11.48 33.75
N VAL A 336 0.27 10.64 34.17
CA VAL A 336 1.19 9.96 33.26
C VAL A 336 0.42 9.05 32.31
N LEU A 337 -0.53 8.25 32.81
CA LEU A 337 -1.35 7.39 31.99
C LEU A 337 -2.13 8.19 30.95
N PHE A 338 -2.72 9.33 31.35
CA PHE A 338 -3.46 10.20 30.43
C PHE A 338 -2.57 10.67 29.27
N TRP A 339 -1.46 11.32 29.59
CA TRP A 339 -0.60 11.92 28.57
C TRP A 339 0.05 10.89 27.65
N VAL A 340 0.56 9.79 28.21
CA VAL A 340 1.18 8.74 27.41
C VAL A 340 0.14 8.10 26.49
N THR A 341 -1.06 7.78 27.00
CA THR A 341 -2.12 7.23 26.16
C THR A 341 -2.58 8.23 25.08
N ALA A 342 -2.76 9.50 25.44
CA ALA A 342 -3.15 10.53 24.47
C ALA A 342 -2.11 10.68 23.35
N VAL A 343 -0.81 10.76 23.68
CA VAL A 343 0.26 10.85 22.67
C VAL A 343 0.30 9.58 21.82
N THR A 344 0.14 8.40 22.42
CA THR A 344 0.05 7.14 21.68
C THR A 344 -1.12 7.14 20.69
N MET A 345 -2.32 7.49 21.14
CA MET A 345 -3.50 7.52 20.26
C MET A 345 -3.36 8.57 19.17
N LEU A 346 -2.69 9.69 19.44
CA LEU A 346 -2.38 10.70 18.42
C LEU A 346 -1.39 10.16 17.37
N SER A 347 -0.34 9.46 17.79
CA SER A 347 0.61 8.86 16.84
C SER A 347 -0.05 7.80 15.96
N VAL A 348 -0.97 7.00 16.51
CA VAL A 348 -1.79 6.04 15.72
C VAL A 348 -2.73 6.77 14.76
N LEU A 349 -3.36 7.87 15.18
CA LEU A 349 -4.19 8.69 14.30
C LEU A 349 -3.40 9.27 13.12
N LEU A 350 -2.17 9.75 13.37
CA LEU A 350 -1.27 10.22 12.32
C LEU A 350 -0.85 9.08 11.38
N MET A 351 -0.66 7.88 11.90
CA MET A 351 -0.42 6.70 11.08
C MET A 351 -1.62 6.36 10.21
N PHE A 352 -2.86 6.46 10.71
CA PHE A 352 -4.07 6.30 9.89
C PHE A 352 -4.12 7.33 8.76
N ALA A 353 -3.77 8.60 9.03
CA ALA A 353 -3.66 9.62 8.00
C ALA A 353 -2.57 9.29 6.97
N PHE A 354 -1.40 8.84 7.43
CA PHE A 354 -0.31 8.42 6.56
C PHE A 354 -0.74 7.31 5.60
N TRP A 355 -1.50 6.31 6.05
CA TRP A 355 -1.98 5.21 5.22
C TRP A 355 -3.30 5.51 4.48
N GLY A 356 -3.89 6.69 4.66
CA GLY A 356 -5.08 7.12 3.92
C GLY A 356 -6.37 6.42 4.36
N LEU A 357 -6.51 6.11 5.66
CA LEU A 357 -7.70 5.44 6.21
C LEU A 357 -8.90 6.37 6.42
N PHE A 358 -8.78 7.66 6.12
CA PHE A 358 -9.88 8.60 6.24
C PHE A 358 -10.70 8.67 4.95
N VAL A 359 -11.99 9.00 5.08
CA VAL A 359 -12.82 9.40 3.94
C VAL A 359 -12.41 10.82 3.54
N TYR A 360 -12.06 11.00 2.27
CA TYR A 360 -11.82 12.31 1.69
C TYR A 360 -12.96 12.65 0.73
#